data_713f6785f97f1f7d03d27fc343e2d888
#
_entry.id   713f6785f97f1f7d03d27fc343e2d888
#
_cell.length_a   1.000
_cell.length_b   1.000
_cell.length_c   1.000
_cell.angle_alpha   90.00
_cell.angle_beta   90.00
_cell.angle_gamma   90.00
#
_symmetry.space_group_name_H-M   'P 1'
#
loop_
_entity.id
_entity.type
_entity.pdbx_description
1 polymer ?
#
loop_
_entity_poly.entity_id
_entity_poly.type
_entity_poly.pdbx_seq_one_letter_code
_entity_poly.pdbx_strand_id
1 'polypeptide(L)'
;MRTLHIALIAFLAITPLIPIALGAPGTYGVADGVLRDSVVSIKFLDAYFGTSAGKIEVAPGDKNVPFTISMANVGTQDITGIKGHLILPAQFSSPEGRIGEIIADNNQKASAGDSFYLTFFVDVSESANIKSYSGNAKVEYSRLRESGDRQDFFDFRFKLTGDSTVNLSPVTPYITSLTNNQVTIQVSNGGSAPLSNVDIILKNDETSVSATSKSKNLENVIFDQTHWDVGTILPNSTVEFKINIFVPESIKNE
;
A
#
# COMPACT_ATOMS: atom_id res chain seq x y z
N MET A 1 32.28 -49.75 -44.06
CA MET A 1 30.83 -49.65 -43.78
C MET A 1 30.64 -49.72 -42.26
N ARG A 2 30.39 -48.58 -41.60
CA ARG A 2 30.12 -48.53 -40.18
C ARG A 2 28.65 -48.27 -40.04
N THR A 3 27.92 -49.23 -39.49
CA THR A 3 26.48 -49.10 -39.13
C THR A 3 26.30 -48.30 -37.90
N LEU A 4 25.59 -47.18 -38.04
CA LEU A 4 25.21 -46.28 -36.98
C LEU A 4 23.89 -46.78 -36.34
N HIS A 5 23.94 -47.22 -35.05
CA HIS A 5 22.78 -47.63 -34.31
C HIS A 5 22.23 -46.38 -33.58
N ILE A 6 21.06 -45.91 -34.02
CA ILE A 6 20.31 -44.83 -33.33
C ILE A 6 19.44 -45.51 -32.27
N ALA A 7 19.78 -45.31 -31.01
CA ALA A 7 18.94 -45.73 -29.89
C ALA A 7 17.88 -44.62 -29.63
N LEU A 8 16.63 -44.97 -29.94
CA LEU A 8 15.47 -44.12 -29.61
C LEU A 8 15.12 -44.31 -28.13
N ILE A 9 15.45 -43.33 -27.30
CA ILE A 9 15.02 -43.31 -25.89
C ILE A 9 13.64 -42.63 -25.83
N ALA A 10 12.61 -43.46 -25.63
CA ALA A 10 11.26 -42.96 -25.34
C ALA A 10 11.20 -42.48 -23.87
N PHE A 11 11.09 -41.17 -23.65
CA PHE A 11 10.82 -40.61 -22.35
C PHE A 11 9.32 -40.74 -22.05
N LEU A 12 8.97 -41.70 -21.19
CA LEU A 12 7.65 -41.87 -20.66
C LEU A 12 7.46 -40.81 -19.53
N ALA A 13 6.82 -39.70 -19.84
CA ALA A 13 6.44 -38.69 -18.83
C ALA A 13 5.32 -39.25 -17.95
N ILE A 14 5.68 -39.78 -16.79
CA ILE A 14 4.71 -40.10 -15.73
C ILE A 14 4.33 -38.78 -15.07
N THR A 15 3.20 -38.21 -15.46
CA THR A 15 2.56 -37.12 -14.70
C THR A 15 2.00 -37.69 -13.40
N PRO A 16 2.44 -37.23 -12.22
CA PRO A 16 1.77 -37.65 -11.00
C PRO A 16 0.36 -37.05 -11.00
N LEU A 17 -0.64 -37.92 -11.01
CA LEU A 17 -2.02 -37.53 -10.69
C LEU A 17 -2.02 -37.05 -9.24
N ILE A 18 -2.03 -35.73 -9.05
CA ILE A 18 -2.31 -35.15 -7.75
C ILE A 18 -3.81 -35.39 -7.50
N PRO A 19 -4.20 -36.16 -6.48
CA PRO A 19 -5.60 -36.25 -6.13
C PRO A 19 -6.05 -34.87 -5.69
N ILE A 20 -6.94 -34.25 -6.46
CA ILE A 20 -7.72 -33.11 -5.98
C ILE A 20 -8.58 -33.69 -4.87
N ALA A 21 -8.17 -33.47 -3.63
CA ALA A 21 -9.03 -33.68 -2.49
C ALA A 21 -10.19 -32.69 -2.64
N LEU A 22 -11.28 -33.14 -3.26
CA LEU A 22 -12.57 -32.50 -3.02
C LEU A 22 -12.76 -32.59 -1.53
N GLY A 23 -12.63 -31.45 -0.82
CA GLY A 23 -13.00 -31.34 0.57
C GLY A 23 -14.43 -31.86 0.69
N ALA A 24 -14.58 -33.02 1.31
CA ALA A 24 -15.90 -33.48 1.70
C ALA A 24 -16.51 -32.36 2.55
N PRO A 25 -17.79 -31.98 2.32
CA PRO A 25 -18.46 -31.09 3.24
C PRO A 25 -18.33 -31.68 4.62
N GLY A 26 -17.68 -30.95 5.54
CA GLY A 26 -17.48 -31.42 6.90
C GLY A 26 -18.83 -31.83 7.46
N THR A 27 -18.95 -33.11 7.77
CA THR A 27 -20.07 -33.61 8.57
C THR A 27 -19.93 -32.99 9.94
N TYR A 28 -20.61 -31.87 10.15
CA TYR A 28 -20.78 -31.29 11.46
C TYR A 28 -21.55 -32.33 12.30
N GLY A 29 -20.83 -32.95 13.22
CA GLY A 29 -21.44 -33.87 14.16
C GLY A 29 -22.56 -33.14 14.89
N VAL A 30 -23.78 -33.62 14.71
CA VAL A 30 -24.94 -33.23 15.50
C VAL A 30 -24.74 -33.79 16.90
N ALA A 31 -24.07 -33.03 17.75
CA ALA A 31 -24.11 -33.24 19.18
C ALA A 31 -25.33 -32.48 19.72
N ASP A 32 -26.28 -33.21 20.20
CA ASP A 32 -27.45 -32.75 20.95
C ASP A 32 -28.27 -31.63 20.30
N GLY A 33 -29.20 -31.99 19.44
CA GLY A 33 -30.54 -31.38 19.26
C GLY A 33 -30.68 -29.84 19.14
N VAL A 34 -29.61 -29.10 19.25
CA VAL A 34 -29.58 -27.66 19.05
C VAL A 34 -29.13 -27.39 17.63
N LEU A 35 -30.07 -27.08 16.77
CA LEU A 35 -29.79 -26.39 15.51
C LEU A 35 -28.99 -25.11 15.88
N ARG A 36 -27.67 -25.19 15.86
CA ARG A 36 -26.83 -23.98 15.86
C ARG A 36 -27.09 -23.33 14.53
N ASP A 37 -28.05 -22.41 14.53
CA ASP A 37 -28.26 -21.47 13.46
C ASP A 37 -26.92 -20.74 13.28
N SER A 38 -26.16 -21.13 12.26
CA SER A 38 -24.90 -20.45 11.92
C SER A 38 -25.26 -19.13 11.22
N VAL A 39 -26.00 -18.28 11.95
CA VAL A 39 -26.33 -16.94 11.48
C VAL A 39 -25.01 -16.16 11.53
N VAL A 40 -24.40 -15.99 10.37
CA VAL A 40 -23.26 -15.07 10.18
C VAL A 40 -23.73 -13.69 10.62
N SER A 41 -23.13 -13.18 11.70
CA SER A 41 -23.52 -11.88 12.26
C SER A 41 -22.64 -10.77 11.75
N ILE A 42 -21.37 -11.06 11.48
CA ILE A 42 -20.42 -10.09 10.98
C ILE A 42 -19.74 -10.61 9.70
N LYS A 43 -19.45 -9.70 8.79
CA LYS A 43 -18.80 -9.98 7.51
C LYS A 43 -17.55 -9.11 7.40
N PHE A 44 -16.43 -9.72 7.06
CA PHE A 44 -15.21 -9.01 6.69
C PHE A 44 -15.41 -8.25 5.37
N LEU A 45 -14.97 -7.00 5.31
CA LEU A 45 -15.03 -6.15 4.11
C LEU A 45 -13.63 -5.85 3.57
N ASP A 46 -12.71 -5.32 4.40
CA ASP A 46 -11.37 -4.92 3.98
C ASP A 46 -10.39 -4.86 5.16
N ALA A 47 -9.09 -4.95 4.86
CA ALA A 47 -8.01 -4.74 5.83
C ALA A 47 -6.89 -3.93 5.17
N TYR A 48 -6.49 -2.82 5.80
CA TYR A 48 -5.57 -1.87 5.22
C TYR A 48 -4.86 -1.03 6.27
N PHE A 49 -3.72 -0.46 5.92
CA PHE A 49 -3.08 0.59 6.69
C PHE A 49 -3.84 1.91 6.54
N GLY A 50 -4.11 2.57 7.66
CA GLY A 50 -4.90 3.78 7.73
C GLY A 50 -5.99 3.71 8.79
N THR A 51 -6.90 4.68 8.75
CA THR A 51 -8.06 4.77 9.65
C THR A 51 -9.37 4.67 8.86
N SER A 52 -10.51 4.75 9.54
CA SER A 52 -11.80 4.84 8.87
C SER A 52 -11.93 6.05 7.92
N ALA A 53 -11.09 7.07 8.09
CA ALA A 53 -11.06 8.25 7.23
C ALA A 53 -10.35 8.02 5.88
N GLY A 54 -9.43 7.04 5.80
CA GLY A 54 -8.73 6.72 4.56
C GLY A 54 -7.54 5.80 4.74
N LYS A 55 -7.07 5.26 3.61
CA LYS A 55 -5.86 4.44 3.51
C LYS A 55 -4.64 5.35 3.49
N ILE A 56 -3.53 4.85 4.02
CA ILE A 56 -2.22 5.51 3.99
C ILE A 56 -1.17 4.61 3.36
N GLU A 57 -0.13 5.21 2.80
CA GLU A 57 1.07 4.50 2.40
C GLU A 57 1.91 4.22 3.64
N VAL A 58 2.52 3.05 3.69
CA VAL A 58 3.33 2.60 4.83
C VAL A 58 4.58 1.91 4.32
N ALA A 59 5.72 2.30 4.89
CA ALA A 59 7.03 1.80 4.55
C ALA A 59 7.59 0.80 5.58
N PRO A 60 8.56 -0.04 5.19
CA PRO A 60 9.38 -0.76 6.14
C PRO A 60 10.07 0.20 7.12
N GLY A 61 10.00 -0.09 8.42
CA GLY A 61 10.55 0.76 9.48
C GLY A 61 9.55 1.69 10.15
N ASP A 62 8.38 1.91 9.56
CA ASP A 62 7.34 2.77 10.14
C ASP A 62 6.84 2.26 11.48
N LYS A 63 6.58 3.19 12.40
CA LYS A 63 6.19 2.91 13.77
C LYS A 63 4.82 3.47 14.10
N ASN A 64 4.11 2.75 14.97
CA ASN A 64 2.81 3.16 15.49
C ASN A 64 1.79 3.49 14.38
N VAL A 65 1.78 2.68 13.33
CA VAL A 65 0.95 2.89 12.15
C VAL A 65 -0.46 2.34 12.40
N PRO A 66 -1.53 3.08 12.11
CA PRO A 66 -2.88 2.56 12.22
C PRO A 66 -3.13 1.49 11.14
N PHE A 67 -3.66 0.34 11.56
CA PHE A 67 -4.10 -0.75 10.71
C PHE A 67 -5.58 -1.01 10.99
N THR A 68 -6.43 -0.87 10.00
CA THR A 68 -7.88 -0.94 10.16
C THR A 68 -8.45 -2.16 9.47
N ILE A 69 -9.29 -2.89 10.19
CA ILE A 69 -10.17 -3.92 9.66
C ILE A 69 -11.57 -3.33 9.59
N SER A 70 -12.14 -3.30 8.39
CA SER A 70 -13.51 -2.88 8.12
C SER A 70 -14.42 -4.09 8.05
N MET A 71 -15.53 -4.03 8.74
CA MET A 71 -16.49 -5.12 8.87
C MET A 71 -17.92 -4.59 8.78
N ALA A 72 -18.88 -5.46 8.49
CA ALA A 72 -20.31 -5.15 8.51
C ALA A 72 -21.06 -6.08 9.45
N ASN A 73 -22.00 -5.53 10.20
CA ASN A 73 -23.00 -6.31 10.90
C ASN A 73 -24.10 -6.73 9.89
N VAL A 74 -24.00 -7.96 9.40
CA VAL A 74 -24.99 -8.54 8.46
C VAL A 74 -26.08 -9.35 9.16
N GLY A 75 -26.02 -9.37 10.50
CA GLY A 75 -27.06 -10.00 11.32
C GLY A 75 -28.32 -9.14 11.42
N THR A 76 -29.31 -9.68 12.11
CA THR A 76 -30.61 -9.02 12.36
C THR A 76 -30.67 -8.27 13.68
N GLN A 77 -29.61 -8.37 14.50
CA GLN A 77 -29.51 -7.77 15.82
C GLN A 77 -28.34 -6.78 15.85
N ASP A 78 -28.48 -5.75 16.66
CA ASP A 78 -27.38 -4.85 16.98
C ASP A 78 -26.31 -5.62 17.77
N ILE A 79 -25.04 -5.28 17.55
CA ILE A 79 -23.90 -5.84 18.27
C ILE A 79 -23.18 -4.75 19.07
N THR A 80 -22.63 -5.16 20.21
CA THR A 80 -21.95 -4.29 21.18
C THR A 80 -20.74 -5.00 21.78
N GLY A 81 -19.88 -4.26 22.50
CA GLY A 81 -18.72 -4.83 23.16
C GLY A 81 -17.74 -5.48 22.18
N ILE A 82 -17.56 -4.82 21.02
CA ILE A 82 -16.78 -5.38 19.93
C ILE A 82 -15.30 -5.28 20.27
N LYS A 83 -14.62 -6.41 20.31
CA LYS A 83 -13.19 -6.53 20.58
C LYS A 83 -12.52 -7.30 19.44
N GLY A 84 -11.47 -6.73 18.87
CA GLY A 84 -10.66 -7.33 17.82
C GLY A 84 -9.34 -7.84 18.36
N HIS A 85 -8.95 -9.02 17.93
CA HIS A 85 -7.66 -9.64 18.17
C HIS A 85 -7.00 -9.89 16.82
N LEU A 86 -5.93 -9.15 16.55
CA LEU A 86 -5.21 -9.18 15.27
C LEU A 86 -3.92 -9.99 15.40
N ILE A 87 -3.71 -10.94 14.52
CA ILE A 87 -2.48 -11.73 14.42
C ILE A 87 -1.87 -11.48 13.05
N LEU A 88 -0.69 -10.87 13.05
CA LEU A 88 0.08 -10.56 11.84
C LEU A 88 1.38 -11.38 11.79
N PRO A 89 2.01 -11.50 10.61
CA PRO A 89 3.33 -12.10 10.46
C PRO A 89 4.39 -11.38 11.31
N ALA A 90 5.50 -12.07 11.58
CA ALA A 90 6.57 -11.60 12.46
C ALA A 90 7.23 -10.26 12.07
N GLN A 91 7.00 -9.79 10.83
CA GLN A 91 7.44 -8.47 10.37
C GLN A 91 6.63 -7.31 10.96
N PHE A 92 5.56 -7.63 11.68
CA PHE A 92 4.65 -6.66 12.29
C PHE A 92 4.54 -6.96 13.78
N SER A 93 4.59 -5.92 14.60
CA SER A 93 4.48 -6.03 16.06
C SER A 93 3.58 -4.94 16.62
N SER A 94 3.17 -5.07 17.86
CA SER A 94 2.56 -3.93 18.56
C SER A 94 3.59 -2.83 18.79
N PRO A 95 3.17 -1.57 19.02
CA PRO A 95 4.08 -0.47 19.39
C PRO A 95 4.89 -0.76 20.67
N GLU A 96 4.44 -1.69 21.50
CA GLU A 96 5.15 -2.18 22.69
C GLU A 96 6.20 -3.26 22.38
N GLY A 97 6.41 -3.58 21.09
CA GLY A 97 7.38 -4.57 20.62
C GLY A 97 6.94 -6.03 20.80
N ARG A 98 5.66 -6.27 21.12
CA ARG A 98 5.13 -7.63 21.22
C ARG A 98 4.83 -8.18 19.84
N ILE A 99 5.38 -9.34 19.53
CA ILE A 99 5.03 -10.13 18.35
C ILE A 99 3.86 -11.04 18.75
N GLY A 100 2.86 -11.13 17.88
CA GLY A 100 1.70 -12.01 18.09
C GLY A 100 0.38 -11.24 18.04
N GLU A 101 -0.39 -11.34 19.10
CA GLU A 101 -1.73 -10.78 19.16
C GLU A 101 -1.72 -9.30 19.54
N ILE A 102 -2.41 -8.47 18.74
CA ILE A 102 -2.66 -7.05 18.99
C ILE A 102 -4.15 -6.87 19.21
N ILE A 103 -4.54 -6.12 20.24
CA ILE A 103 -5.95 -5.98 20.63
C ILE A 103 -6.43 -4.56 20.31
N ALA A 104 -7.65 -4.47 19.81
CA ALA A 104 -8.37 -3.21 19.64
C ALA A 104 -9.82 -3.36 20.10
N ASP A 105 -10.32 -2.34 20.78
CA ASP A 105 -11.70 -2.29 21.27
C ASP A 105 -12.49 -1.26 20.46
N ASN A 106 -13.72 -1.62 20.08
CA ASN A 106 -14.68 -0.67 19.55
C ASN A 106 -15.88 -0.61 20.52
N ASN A 107 -15.96 0.49 21.27
CA ASN A 107 -17.02 0.72 22.25
C ASN A 107 -18.34 1.18 21.64
N GLN A 108 -18.40 1.35 20.32
CA GLN A 108 -19.60 1.76 19.63
C GLN A 108 -20.50 0.55 19.34
N LYS A 109 -21.79 0.80 19.37
CA LYS A 109 -22.79 -0.16 18.90
C LYS A 109 -22.78 -0.17 17.36
N ALA A 110 -22.75 -1.35 16.75
CA ALA A 110 -22.99 -1.49 15.32
C ALA A 110 -24.40 -2.06 15.08
N SER A 111 -25.28 -1.25 14.51
CA SER A 111 -26.65 -1.66 14.22
C SER A 111 -26.68 -2.68 13.09
N ALA A 112 -27.78 -3.42 12.99
CA ALA A 112 -28.00 -4.35 11.89
C ALA A 112 -27.92 -3.60 10.54
N GLY A 113 -27.03 -4.04 9.65
CA GLY A 113 -26.75 -3.41 8.36
C GLY A 113 -25.62 -2.38 8.36
N ASP A 114 -25.13 -1.95 9.52
CA ASP A 114 -24.07 -0.95 9.61
C ASP A 114 -22.67 -1.58 9.42
N SER A 115 -21.74 -0.76 8.93
CA SER A 115 -20.32 -1.06 8.95
C SER A 115 -19.67 -0.52 10.21
N PHE A 116 -18.64 -1.22 10.68
CA PHE A 116 -17.83 -0.81 11.81
C PHE A 116 -16.35 -1.07 11.54
N TYR A 117 -15.48 -0.45 12.33
CA TYR A 117 -14.04 -0.47 12.13
C TYR A 117 -13.33 -0.88 13.42
N LEU A 118 -12.33 -1.71 13.29
CA LEU A 118 -11.36 -2.03 14.33
C LEU A 118 -10.01 -1.49 13.90
N THR A 119 -9.48 -0.51 14.62
CA THR A 119 -8.18 0.11 14.31
C THR A 119 -7.16 -0.33 15.34
N PHE A 120 -6.13 -0.97 14.87
CA PHE A 120 -4.98 -1.45 15.63
C PHE A 120 -3.79 -0.55 15.36
N PHE A 121 -2.83 -0.48 16.27
CA PHE A 121 -1.56 0.20 16.03
C PHE A 121 -0.45 -0.82 15.88
N VAL A 122 0.34 -0.67 14.82
CA VAL A 122 1.31 -1.67 14.38
C VAL A 122 2.65 -1.01 14.07
N ASP A 123 3.74 -1.65 14.50
CA ASP A 123 5.09 -1.35 14.06
C ASP A 123 5.46 -2.25 12.90
N VAL A 124 6.03 -1.68 11.86
CA VAL A 124 6.55 -2.41 10.69
C VAL A 124 8.06 -2.56 10.84
N SER A 125 8.56 -3.79 10.71
CA SER A 125 9.99 -4.06 10.74
C SER A 125 10.71 -3.41 9.54
N GLU A 126 11.92 -2.88 9.75
CA GLU A 126 12.80 -2.40 8.66
C GLU A 126 13.12 -3.50 7.64
N SER A 127 13.08 -4.77 8.05
CA SER A 127 13.30 -5.93 7.18
C SER A 127 12.04 -6.40 6.44
N ALA A 128 10.90 -5.72 6.60
CA ALA A 128 9.66 -6.08 5.90
C ALA A 128 9.80 -5.78 4.41
N ASN A 129 9.34 -6.72 3.58
CA ASN A 129 9.35 -6.51 2.13
C ASN A 129 8.04 -5.88 1.67
N ILE A 130 8.10 -5.06 0.62
CA ILE A 130 6.92 -4.49 -0.04
C ILE A 130 6.24 -5.59 -0.84
N LYS A 131 5.17 -6.16 -0.29
CA LYS A 131 4.38 -7.25 -0.87
C LYS A 131 3.04 -7.42 -0.18
N SER A 132 2.26 -8.40 -0.64
CA SER A 132 1.05 -8.83 0.08
C SER A 132 1.41 -9.81 1.20
N TYR A 133 0.76 -9.62 2.33
CA TYR A 133 0.84 -10.46 3.53
C TYR A 133 -0.52 -11.05 3.86
N SER A 134 -0.53 -12.14 4.61
CA SER A 134 -1.74 -12.73 5.19
C SER A 134 -1.78 -12.44 6.68
N GLY A 135 -2.96 -12.15 7.19
CA GLY A 135 -3.22 -11.97 8.61
C GLY A 135 -4.49 -12.70 9.03
N ASN A 136 -4.67 -12.84 10.33
CA ASN A 136 -5.84 -13.45 10.94
C ASN A 136 -6.43 -12.47 11.94
N ALA A 137 -7.74 -12.43 12.06
CA ALA A 137 -8.44 -11.67 13.08
C ALA A 137 -9.48 -12.53 13.76
N LYS A 138 -9.55 -12.43 15.08
CA LYS A 138 -10.66 -12.92 15.88
C LYS A 138 -11.45 -11.70 16.35
N VAL A 139 -12.75 -11.73 16.21
CA VAL A 139 -13.63 -10.65 16.68
C VAL A 139 -14.61 -11.22 17.68
N GLU A 140 -14.60 -10.67 18.88
CA GLU A 140 -15.52 -10.97 19.96
C GLU A 140 -16.58 -9.87 20.05
N TYR A 141 -17.82 -10.23 20.28
CA TYR A 141 -18.95 -9.29 20.39
C TYR A 141 -20.14 -9.92 21.08
N SER A 142 -21.00 -9.09 21.65
CA SER A 142 -22.29 -9.50 22.20
C SER A 142 -23.41 -9.01 21.30
N ARG A 143 -24.46 -9.81 21.13
CA ARG A 143 -25.71 -9.38 20.47
C ARG A 143 -26.66 -8.76 21.49
N LEU A 144 -27.26 -7.68 21.11
CA LEU A 144 -28.30 -7.06 21.93
C LEU A 144 -29.48 -8.02 22.10
N ARG A 145 -29.95 -8.20 23.36
CA ARG A 145 -31.03 -9.12 23.74
C ARG A 145 -30.70 -10.62 23.70
N GLU A 146 -29.45 -10.99 23.44
CA GLU A 146 -28.98 -12.36 23.60
C GLU A 146 -27.97 -12.44 24.76
N SER A 147 -27.92 -13.56 25.43
CA SER A 147 -26.91 -13.82 26.47
C SER A 147 -25.67 -14.48 25.89
N GLY A 148 -24.50 -14.08 26.36
CA GLY A 148 -23.21 -14.64 25.98
C GLY A 148 -22.52 -13.91 24.86
N ASP A 149 -21.18 -14.06 24.87
CA ASP A 149 -20.32 -13.49 23.85
C ASP A 149 -20.18 -14.43 22.67
N ARG A 150 -20.05 -13.89 21.50
CA ARG A 150 -19.78 -14.58 20.24
C ARG A 150 -18.40 -14.25 19.76
N GLN A 151 -17.83 -15.14 18.98
CA GLN A 151 -16.53 -14.93 18.36
C GLN A 151 -16.54 -15.47 16.93
N ASP A 152 -15.99 -14.68 16.01
CA ASP A 152 -15.80 -15.05 14.63
C ASP A 152 -14.33 -14.89 14.23
N PHE A 153 -13.86 -15.73 13.31
CA PHE A 153 -12.48 -15.76 12.83
C PHE A 153 -12.42 -15.45 11.35
N PHE A 154 -11.45 -14.63 10.96
CA PHE A 154 -11.28 -14.17 9.58
C PHE A 154 -9.82 -14.27 9.16
N ASP A 155 -9.58 -14.91 8.03
CA ASP A 155 -8.32 -14.86 7.32
C ASP A 155 -8.41 -13.78 6.24
N PHE A 156 -7.41 -12.94 6.15
CA PHE A 156 -7.40 -11.85 5.17
C PHE A 156 -6.02 -11.63 4.58
N ARG A 157 -5.98 -10.84 3.51
CA ARG A 157 -4.74 -10.36 2.91
C ARG A 157 -4.71 -8.85 2.93
N PHE A 158 -3.52 -8.29 3.13
CA PHE A 158 -3.25 -6.87 3.09
C PHE A 158 -1.93 -6.61 2.37
N LYS A 159 -1.71 -5.39 1.92
CA LYS A 159 -0.51 -5.04 1.16
C LYS A 159 0.30 -3.99 1.93
N LEU A 160 1.61 -4.23 2.05
CA LEU A 160 2.58 -3.19 2.39
C LEU A 160 2.99 -2.52 1.08
N THR A 161 2.69 -1.23 0.94
CA THR A 161 2.85 -0.50 -0.33
C THR A 161 4.20 0.18 -0.46
N GLY A 162 4.87 0.48 0.65
CA GLY A 162 5.97 1.42 0.69
C GLY A 162 5.46 2.87 0.59
N ASP A 163 6.36 3.79 0.79
CA ASP A 163 6.16 5.22 0.57
C ASP A 163 6.80 5.67 -0.76
N SER A 164 6.31 6.78 -1.28
CA SER A 164 6.87 7.40 -2.49
C SER A 164 7.24 8.84 -2.20
N THR A 165 8.50 9.19 -2.46
CA THR A 165 9.00 10.55 -2.24
C THR A 165 9.75 11.01 -3.48
N VAL A 166 9.28 12.08 -4.10
CA VAL A 166 9.92 12.70 -5.25
C VAL A 166 10.73 13.91 -4.80
N ASN A 167 12.02 13.90 -5.09
CA ASN A 167 12.89 15.05 -4.90
C ASN A 167 13.36 15.57 -6.26
N LEU A 168 13.26 16.87 -6.45
CA LEU A 168 13.71 17.57 -7.64
C LEU A 168 14.84 18.53 -7.26
N SER A 169 15.99 18.44 -7.91
CA SER A 169 17.11 19.32 -7.64
C SER A 169 17.85 19.75 -8.92
N PRO A 170 18.20 21.03 -9.06
CA PRO A 170 19.05 21.47 -10.15
C PRO A 170 20.51 21.04 -9.86
N VAL A 171 21.17 20.51 -10.89
CA VAL A 171 22.62 20.19 -10.84
C VAL A 171 23.44 21.38 -11.36
N THR A 172 22.91 22.13 -12.31
CA THR A 172 23.58 23.29 -12.91
C THR A 172 23.35 24.52 -12.04
N PRO A 173 24.39 25.07 -11.37
CA PRO A 173 24.21 26.12 -10.37
C PRO A 173 24.07 27.53 -10.99
N TYR A 174 24.47 27.73 -12.24
CA TYR A 174 24.51 29.03 -12.86
C TYR A 174 23.87 29.05 -14.26
N ILE A 175 23.18 30.14 -14.56
CA ILE A 175 22.60 30.44 -15.87
C ILE A 175 23.20 31.77 -16.33
N THR A 176 23.71 31.82 -17.56
CA THR A 176 24.31 33.01 -18.15
C THR A 176 23.32 33.67 -19.12
N SER A 177 23.15 34.99 -19.06
CA SER A 177 22.32 35.73 -19.97
C SER A 177 22.94 35.82 -21.37
N LEU A 178 22.10 36.02 -22.39
CA LEU A 178 22.46 36.11 -23.81
C LEU A 178 23.09 34.87 -24.44
N THR A 179 22.98 33.70 -23.76
CA THR A 179 23.49 32.42 -24.24
C THR A 179 22.47 31.32 -24.10
N ASN A 180 22.66 30.26 -24.84
CA ASN A 180 21.98 29.00 -24.59
C ASN A 180 22.64 28.31 -23.43
N ASN A 181 21.89 28.08 -22.36
CA ASN A 181 22.32 27.36 -21.19
C ASN A 181 21.78 25.94 -21.20
N GLN A 182 22.61 24.94 -20.96
CA GLN A 182 22.14 23.59 -20.69
C GLN A 182 22.03 23.39 -19.19
N VAL A 183 20.80 23.32 -18.70
CA VAL A 183 20.51 23.06 -17.28
C VAL A 183 20.21 21.58 -17.12
N THR A 184 20.91 20.93 -16.20
CA THR A 184 20.64 19.54 -15.79
C THR A 184 19.82 19.56 -14.52
N ILE A 185 18.72 18.83 -14.53
CA ILE A 185 17.83 18.64 -13.37
C ILE A 185 17.83 17.16 -13.02
N GLN A 186 17.93 16.87 -11.75
CA GLN A 186 17.81 15.52 -11.19
C GLN A 186 16.44 15.32 -10.56
N VAL A 187 15.85 14.17 -10.85
CA VAL A 187 14.65 13.66 -10.17
C VAL A 187 15.04 12.38 -9.45
N SER A 188 14.91 12.35 -8.15
CA SER A 188 15.21 11.17 -7.36
C SER A 188 13.99 10.67 -6.62
N ASN A 189 13.89 9.34 -6.53
CA ASN A 189 12.94 8.68 -5.66
C ASN A 189 13.61 8.38 -4.32
N GLY A 190 13.28 9.16 -3.31
CA GLY A 190 13.76 8.95 -1.93
C GLY A 190 12.92 7.95 -1.14
N GLY A 191 11.83 7.45 -1.72
CA GLY A 191 10.92 6.52 -1.06
C GLY A 191 11.34 5.05 -1.21
N SER A 192 10.62 4.17 -0.56
CA SER A 192 10.81 2.72 -0.56
C SER A 192 10.02 2.00 -1.68
N ALA A 193 9.05 2.66 -2.30
CA ALA A 193 8.26 2.15 -3.42
C ALA A 193 8.73 2.73 -4.76
N PRO A 194 8.61 2.01 -5.89
CA PRO A 194 8.89 2.56 -7.21
C PRO A 194 7.84 3.62 -7.59
N LEU A 195 8.31 4.74 -8.15
CA LEU A 195 7.44 5.72 -8.81
C LEU A 195 7.18 5.24 -10.24
N SER A 196 5.92 5.16 -10.63
CA SER A 196 5.51 4.72 -11.98
C SER A 196 4.84 5.86 -12.73
N ASN A 197 5.02 5.90 -14.06
CA ASN A 197 4.43 6.90 -14.94
C ASN A 197 4.79 8.35 -14.50
N VAL A 198 6.07 8.57 -14.24
CA VAL A 198 6.55 9.90 -13.83
C VAL A 198 6.67 10.81 -15.05
N ASP A 199 5.82 11.83 -15.09
CA ASP A 199 5.84 12.89 -16.07
C ASP A 199 6.32 14.19 -15.44
N ILE A 200 7.24 14.87 -16.10
CA ILE A 200 7.73 16.18 -15.68
C ILE A 200 7.28 17.22 -16.67
N ILE A 201 6.56 18.21 -16.20
CA ILE A 201 6.06 19.30 -16.99
C ILE A 201 6.63 20.61 -16.43
N LEU A 202 7.40 21.32 -17.26
CA LEU A 202 7.86 22.67 -16.93
C LEU A 202 6.72 23.64 -17.19
N LYS A 203 6.18 24.25 -16.13
CA LYS A 203 5.16 25.29 -16.24
C LYS A 203 5.81 26.65 -16.01
N ASN A 204 5.61 27.56 -16.95
CA ASN A 204 5.89 28.97 -16.77
C ASN A 204 4.67 29.58 -16.05
N ASP A 205 4.66 29.49 -14.71
CA ASP A 205 3.54 30.01 -13.92
C ASP A 205 3.92 31.38 -13.35
N GLU A 206 3.38 32.43 -13.94
CA GLU A 206 3.57 33.81 -13.50
C GLU A 206 3.07 34.07 -12.06
N THR A 207 2.25 33.17 -11.53
CA THR A 207 1.61 33.33 -10.22
C THR A 207 2.40 32.74 -9.05
N SER A 208 3.45 31.95 -9.31
CA SER A 208 4.22 31.30 -8.24
C SER A 208 5.36 32.13 -7.66
N VAL A 209 5.53 33.37 -8.07
CA VAL A 209 6.54 34.27 -7.53
C VAL A 209 6.09 34.77 -6.15
N SER A 210 6.71 34.24 -5.10
CA SER A 210 6.57 34.74 -3.74
C SER A 210 6.81 36.24 -3.70
N ALA A 211 5.93 37.02 -3.05
CA ALA A 211 5.93 38.48 -2.96
C ALA A 211 7.19 39.10 -2.31
N THR A 212 8.19 38.29 -1.94
CA THR A 212 9.46 38.71 -1.33
C THR A 212 10.65 38.71 -2.29
N SER A 213 10.48 38.16 -3.49
CA SER A 213 11.53 38.14 -4.50
C SER A 213 11.11 39.08 -5.65
N LYS A 214 11.81 40.19 -5.85
CA LYS A 214 11.68 41.04 -7.04
C LYS A 214 12.26 40.31 -8.28
N SER A 215 11.75 39.12 -8.54
CA SER A 215 12.09 38.37 -9.74
C SER A 215 11.34 38.98 -10.89
N LYS A 216 12.04 39.80 -11.68
CA LYS A 216 11.53 40.31 -12.95
C LYS A 216 11.32 39.13 -13.90
N ASN A 217 10.11 39.01 -14.35
CA ASN A 217 9.55 38.26 -15.46
C ASN A 217 10.49 37.34 -16.24
N LEU A 218 10.31 36.05 -16.04
CA LEU A 218 10.81 35.00 -16.95
C LEU A 218 10.03 34.95 -18.27
N GLU A 219 9.20 35.94 -18.55
CA GLU A 219 8.33 36.01 -19.75
C GLU A 219 9.04 35.80 -21.09
N ASN A 220 10.36 36.01 -21.13
CA ASN A 220 11.15 35.89 -22.34
C ASN A 220 12.13 34.74 -22.36
N VAL A 221 12.05 33.81 -21.37
CA VAL A 221 12.90 32.61 -21.36
C VAL A 221 12.34 31.59 -22.35
N ILE A 222 13.16 31.15 -23.28
CA ILE A 222 12.78 30.18 -24.31
C ILE A 222 13.30 28.82 -23.90
N PHE A 223 12.41 27.84 -23.83
CA PHE A 223 12.71 26.44 -23.56
C PHE A 223 12.58 25.65 -24.88
N ASP A 224 13.47 24.69 -25.08
CA ASP A 224 13.41 23.78 -26.24
C ASP A 224 12.42 22.65 -26.04
N GLN A 225 12.18 22.30 -24.79
CA GLN A 225 11.25 21.22 -24.37
C GLN A 225 10.62 21.57 -23.03
N THR A 226 9.36 21.25 -22.86
CA THR A 226 8.59 21.52 -21.62
C THR A 226 7.99 20.27 -20.99
N HIS A 227 8.14 19.11 -21.62
CA HIS A 227 7.56 17.85 -21.13
C HIS A 227 8.55 16.70 -21.31
N TRP A 228 8.74 15.91 -20.25
CA TRP A 228 9.58 14.71 -20.23
C TRP A 228 8.80 13.55 -19.62
N ASP A 229 8.64 12.47 -20.38
CA ASP A 229 8.21 11.17 -19.87
C ASP A 229 9.43 10.44 -19.31
N VAL A 230 9.49 10.34 -18.00
CA VAL A 230 10.60 9.67 -17.27
C VAL A 230 10.31 8.18 -17.07
N GLY A 231 9.04 7.81 -17.10
CA GLY A 231 8.59 6.44 -16.90
C GLY A 231 8.67 6.00 -15.45
N THR A 232 9.48 4.99 -15.13
CA THR A 232 9.59 4.42 -13.77
C THR A 232 10.91 4.79 -13.11
N ILE A 233 10.85 5.34 -11.89
CA ILE A 233 12.03 5.59 -11.04
C ILE A 233 12.00 4.61 -9.86
N LEU A 234 13.00 3.73 -9.81
CA LEU A 234 13.13 2.74 -8.73
C LEU A 234 13.48 3.41 -7.39
N PRO A 235 13.22 2.75 -6.24
CA PRO A 235 13.63 3.23 -4.93
C PRO A 235 15.12 3.61 -4.88
N ASN A 236 15.42 4.73 -4.25
CA ASN A 236 16.78 5.28 -4.11
C ASN A 236 17.53 5.48 -5.44
N SER A 237 16.79 5.63 -6.55
CA SER A 237 17.34 5.89 -7.88
C SER A 237 17.13 7.34 -8.29
N THR A 238 18.02 7.82 -9.17
CA THR A 238 18.00 9.17 -9.71
C THR A 238 18.00 9.11 -11.23
N VAL A 239 17.21 9.97 -11.86
CA VAL A 239 17.20 10.19 -13.30
C VAL A 239 17.53 11.65 -13.57
N GLU A 240 18.38 11.88 -14.56
CA GLU A 240 18.76 13.23 -15.00
C GLU A 240 18.14 13.55 -16.34
N PHE A 241 17.67 14.77 -16.49
CA PHE A 241 17.24 15.31 -17.76
C PHE A 241 17.84 16.70 -17.99
N LYS A 242 18.01 17.04 -19.25
CA LYS A 242 18.66 18.29 -19.68
C LYS A 242 17.66 19.18 -20.37
N ILE A 243 17.71 20.47 -20.03
CA ILE A 243 16.88 21.51 -20.61
C ILE A 243 17.82 22.54 -21.26
N ASN A 244 17.58 22.92 -22.51
CA ASN A 244 18.25 24.06 -23.09
C ASN A 244 17.40 25.30 -22.86
N ILE A 245 17.99 26.30 -22.24
CA ILE A 245 17.32 27.55 -21.86
C ILE A 245 18.08 28.72 -22.48
N PHE A 246 17.40 29.52 -23.24
CA PHE A 246 17.90 30.84 -23.69
C PHE A 246 17.38 31.93 -22.75
N VAL A 247 18.30 32.70 -22.16
CA VAL A 247 17.98 33.80 -21.25
C VAL A 247 18.32 35.11 -21.94
N PRO A 248 17.31 35.94 -22.30
CA PRO A 248 17.57 37.24 -22.97
C PRO A 248 18.17 38.28 -22.01
N GLU A 249 18.69 39.35 -22.58
CA GLU A 249 19.39 40.43 -21.85
C GLU A 249 18.54 41.18 -20.81
N SER A 250 17.22 41.08 -20.91
CA SER A 250 16.27 41.79 -20.04
C SER A 250 16.30 41.36 -18.56
N ILE A 251 16.98 40.27 -18.23
CA ILE A 251 17.14 39.79 -16.84
C ILE A 251 18.48 40.33 -16.32
N LYS A 252 18.56 41.63 -16.06
CA LYS A 252 19.69 42.20 -15.31
C LYS A 252 19.43 41.99 -13.81
N ASN A 253 20.40 41.38 -13.13
CA ASN A 253 20.47 41.40 -11.69
C ASN A 253 20.65 42.87 -11.24
N GLU A 254 19.63 43.45 -10.56
CA GLU A 254 19.81 44.59 -9.68
C GLU A 254 20.01 44.12 -8.25
#